data_ac7e3be3db6cd250e8621f2e660b6d0e
#
_entry.id   ac7e3be3db6cd250e8621f2e660b6d0e
#
_cell.length_a   1.000
_cell.length_b   1.000
_cell.length_c   1.000
_cell.angle_alpha   90.00
_cell.angle_beta   90.00
_cell.angle_gamma   90.00
#
_symmetry.space_group_name_H-M   'P 1'
#
loop_
_entity.id
_entity.type
_entity.pdbx_description
1 polymer ?
#
loop_
_entity_poly.entity_id
_entity_poly.type
_entity_poly.pdbx_seq_one_letter_code
_entity_poly.pdbx_strand_id
1 'polypeptide(L)'
;MKKAKLILLAGLAIAVSLTGCQKKGVKPGDVAGYDEGEQYLSIWVHSIEDTPEGQVYRESVDSFNEKFNGKYFADIEFIPRNDSGGGYSDKVNSSVLSGGLPDVLTLDGPNVAAYAENGIIQPLADLTEDERGEYLESILEQGTYDDKLYALGVMESSVGLYYNKDILEEAGIEVPDADHPWTTSEFMDILAKLKPLMDEKNGYPIDMTFPVGEASIYYYAPFIWANGGNLVSEDGLTVDGYFNSEKNVEVMNYFHQIVENKYMSEAPIENLFESGRAAFKFDGAWEVNTIY
;
A
#
# COMPACT_ATOMS: atom_id res chain seq x y z
N MET A 1 47.30 -68.86 16.28
CA MET A 1 46.30 -68.52 17.30
C MET A 1 46.13 -66.94 17.30
N LYS A 2 45.17 -66.42 16.64
CA LYS A 2 44.62 -65.07 16.90
C LYS A 2 43.22 -65.03 16.25
N LYS A 3 42.20 -64.91 17.07
CA LYS A 3 40.80 -64.88 16.68
C LYS A 3 40.48 -63.51 16.06
N ALA A 4 40.06 -63.50 14.83
CA ALA A 4 39.49 -62.28 14.20
C ALA A 4 38.02 -62.18 14.61
N LYS A 5 37.65 -61.07 15.24
CA LYS A 5 36.26 -60.72 15.53
C LYS A 5 35.62 -60.12 14.30
N LEU A 6 34.61 -60.76 13.82
CA LEU A 6 33.71 -60.25 12.75
C LEU A 6 32.81 -59.18 13.36
N ILE A 7 32.96 -57.92 12.98
CA ILE A 7 32.04 -56.82 13.35
C ILE A 7 30.97 -56.75 12.27
N LEU A 8 29.75 -57.11 12.67
CA LEU A 8 28.54 -56.98 11.84
C LEU A 8 28.11 -55.50 11.86
N LEU A 9 28.33 -54.75 10.77
CA LEU A 9 27.74 -53.44 10.58
C LEU A 9 26.28 -53.62 10.15
N ALA A 10 25.35 -53.42 11.08
CA ALA A 10 23.95 -53.27 10.77
C ALA A 10 23.73 -51.88 10.12
N GLY A 11 23.51 -51.86 8.81
CA GLY A 11 23.11 -50.67 8.09
C GLY A 11 21.73 -50.24 8.52
N LEU A 12 21.65 -49.15 9.27
CA LEU A 12 20.40 -48.46 9.60
C LEU A 12 20.00 -47.65 8.35
N ALA A 13 19.09 -48.22 7.55
CA ALA A 13 18.45 -47.48 6.47
C ALA A 13 17.48 -46.48 7.10
N ILE A 14 17.90 -45.22 7.21
CA ILE A 14 17.02 -44.12 7.53
C ILE A 14 16.16 -43.86 6.29
N ALA A 15 14.95 -44.38 6.31
CA ALA A 15 13.90 -43.96 5.39
C ALA A 15 13.54 -42.53 5.74
N VAL A 16 14.14 -41.57 5.03
CA VAL A 16 13.66 -40.18 5.02
C VAL A 16 12.32 -40.23 4.30
N SER A 17 11.24 -40.36 5.07
CA SER A 17 9.91 -40.06 4.59
C SER A 17 9.88 -38.56 4.26
N LEU A 18 9.93 -38.26 2.98
CA LEU A 18 9.54 -36.98 2.42
C LEU A 18 8.05 -36.79 2.71
N THR A 19 7.71 -36.47 3.95
CA THR A 19 6.46 -35.80 4.24
C THR A 19 6.64 -34.43 3.69
N GLY A 20 6.17 -34.20 2.47
CA GLY A 20 5.96 -32.83 1.95
C GLY A 20 5.23 -32.06 3.03
N CYS A 21 5.72 -30.86 3.33
CA CYS A 21 5.02 -29.92 4.19
C CYS A 21 3.63 -29.73 3.60
N GLN A 22 2.64 -30.43 4.15
CA GLN A 22 1.25 -30.08 3.88
C GLN A 22 1.07 -28.65 4.39
N LYS A 23 0.59 -27.79 3.50
CA LYS A 23 0.09 -26.45 3.83
C LYS A 23 -0.71 -26.58 5.14
N LYS A 24 -0.23 -25.93 6.22
CA LYS A 24 -1.05 -25.67 7.39
C LYS A 24 -1.93 -24.44 7.10
N GLY A 25 -2.73 -24.51 6.05
CA GLY A 25 -3.88 -23.65 5.88
C GLY A 25 -5.03 -24.17 6.73
N VAL A 26 -5.97 -23.33 7.05
CA VAL A 26 -7.27 -23.70 7.61
C VAL A 26 -7.79 -24.86 6.78
N LYS A 27 -8.15 -25.99 7.44
CA LYS A 27 -8.75 -27.10 6.69
C LYS A 27 -10.14 -26.65 6.28
N PRO A 28 -10.51 -26.75 5.00
CA PRO A 28 -11.83 -26.31 4.56
C PRO A 28 -13.00 -26.82 5.41
N GLY A 29 -12.90 -28.06 5.91
CA GLY A 29 -13.93 -28.68 6.74
C GLY A 29 -14.16 -28.04 8.13
N ASP A 30 -13.31 -27.10 8.55
CA ASP A 30 -13.46 -26.35 9.81
C ASP A 30 -14.10 -24.95 9.58
N VAL A 31 -14.43 -24.61 8.32
CA VAL A 31 -14.97 -23.30 7.94
C VAL A 31 -16.51 -23.35 7.91
N ALA A 32 -17.15 -22.43 8.63
CA ALA A 32 -18.60 -22.35 8.67
C ALA A 32 -19.17 -21.99 7.28
N GLY A 33 -20.15 -22.78 6.82
CA GLY A 33 -20.82 -22.58 5.54
C GLY A 33 -20.17 -23.28 4.35
N TYR A 34 -19.00 -23.92 4.52
CA TYR A 34 -18.37 -24.73 3.48
C TYR A 34 -18.96 -26.13 3.40
N ASP A 35 -19.34 -26.55 2.21
CA ASP A 35 -19.82 -27.90 1.90
C ASP A 35 -18.71 -28.74 1.22
N GLU A 36 -18.54 -30.00 1.61
CA GLU A 36 -17.52 -30.96 1.07
C GLU A 36 -17.69 -31.23 -0.42
N GLY A 37 -18.08 -30.46 -1.25
CA GLY A 37 -18.21 -30.65 -2.70
C GLY A 37 -17.84 -29.41 -3.47
N GLU A 38 -17.63 -28.33 -2.76
CA GLU A 38 -17.26 -27.05 -3.32
C GLU A 38 -15.74 -26.93 -3.47
N GLN A 39 -15.34 -26.13 -4.44
CA GLN A 39 -13.94 -25.70 -4.54
C GLN A 39 -13.70 -24.56 -3.56
N TYR A 40 -12.87 -24.80 -2.55
CA TYR A 40 -12.49 -23.80 -1.55
C TYR A 40 -11.50 -22.78 -2.13
N LEU A 41 -11.75 -21.50 -1.86
CA LEU A 41 -10.91 -20.38 -2.24
C LEU A 41 -10.58 -19.55 -0.99
N SER A 42 -9.31 -19.39 -0.70
CA SER A 42 -8.82 -18.53 0.38
C SER A 42 -8.49 -17.13 -0.13
N ILE A 43 -8.97 -16.11 0.59
CA ILE A 43 -8.77 -14.70 0.24
C ILE A 43 -8.13 -13.97 1.41
N TRP A 44 -7.07 -13.21 1.18
CA TRP A 44 -6.49 -12.30 2.16
C TRP A 44 -6.68 -10.86 1.73
N VAL A 45 -7.16 -10.03 2.68
CA VAL A 45 -7.31 -8.59 2.46
C VAL A 45 -6.60 -7.79 3.55
N HIS A 46 -5.96 -6.70 3.15
CA HIS A 46 -5.28 -5.79 4.08
C HIS A 46 -6.25 -4.74 4.65
N SER A 47 -7.27 -5.22 5.34
CA SER A 47 -8.29 -4.37 5.96
C SER A 47 -8.67 -4.89 7.34
N ILE A 48 -9.48 -4.13 8.06
CA ILE A 48 -10.11 -4.51 9.32
C ILE A 48 -11.59 -4.77 9.04
N GLU A 49 -12.10 -5.92 9.48
CA GLU A 49 -13.47 -6.37 9.14
C GLU A 49 -14.55 -5.36 9.57
N ASP A 50 -14.41 -4.75 10.76
CA ASP A 50 -15.39 -3.82 11.32
C ASP A 50 -15.33 -2.39 10.73
N THR A 51 -14.51 -2.16 9.72
CA THR A 51 -14.45 -0.88 8.99
C THR A 51 -15.43 -0.87 7.82
N PRO A 52 -15.85 0.32 7.31
CA PRO A 52 -16.67 0.40 6.10
C PRO A 52 -16.06 -0.34 4.90
N GLU A 53 -14.73 -0.23 4.71
CA GLU A 53 -14.00 -0.96 3.67
C GLU A 53 -14.08 -2.48 3.90
N GLY A 54 -13.82 -2.94 5.12
CA GLY A 54 -13.89 -4.35 5.48
C GLY A 54 -15.28 -4.95 5.25
N GLN A 55 -16.34 -4.20 5.53
CA GLN A 55 -17.72 -4.61 5.28
C GLN A 55 -17.98 -4.79 3.78
N VAL A 56 -17.46 -3.92 2.91
CA VAL A 56 -17.59 -4.07 1.45
C VAL A 56 -16.89 -5.36 0.97
N TYR A 57 -15.71 -5.68 1.48
CA TYR A 57 -15.07 -6.97 1.17
C TYR A 57 -15.90 -8.16 1.65
N ARG A 58 -16.45 -8.10 2.87
CA ARG A 58 -17.32 -9.15 3.40
C ARG A 58 -18.55 -9.35 2.53
N GLU A 59 -19.28 -8.29 2.22
CA GLU A 59 -20.47 -8.33 1.38
C GLU A 59 -20.16 -8.87 -0.04
N SER A 60 -19.01 -8.53 -0.59
CA SER A 60 -18.57 -9.02 -1.89
C SER A 60 -18.33 -10.54 -1.88
N VAL A 61 -17.69 -11.05 -0.82
CA VAL A 61 -17.46 -12.49 -0.65
C VAL A 61 -18.76 -13.24 -0.38
N ASP A 62 -19.64 -12.68 0.44
CA ASP A 62 -20.97 -13.28 0.71
C ASP A 62 -21.81 -13.36 -0.58
N SER A 63 -21.81 -12.31 -1.39
CA SER A 63 -22.47 -12.28 -2.71
C SER A 63 -21.86 -13.30 -3.68
N PHE A 64 -20.53 -13.47 -3.65
CA PHE A 64 -19.86 -14.52 -4.43
C PHE A 64 -20.30 -15.90 -3.99
N ASN A 65 -20.31 -16.19 -2.70
CA ASN A 65 -20.72 -17.47 -2.13
C ASN A 65 -22.19 -17.78 -2.44
N GLU A 66 -23.09 -16.79 -2.37
CA GLU A 66 -24.47 -16.95 -2.77
C GLU A 66 -24.60 -17.28 -4.27
N LYS A 67 -23.92 -16.51 -5.13
CA LYS A 67 -23.97 -16.67 -6.58
C LYS A 67 -23.43 -18.01 -7.07
N PHE A 68 -22.41 -18.54 -6.41
CA PHE A 68 -21.67 -19.74 -6.82
C PHE A 68 -21.88 -20.92 -5.87
N ASN A 69 -22.88 -20.85 -5.00
CA ASN A 69 -23.24 -21.91 -4.04
C ASN A 69 -23.27 -23.31 -4.69
N GLY A 70 -22.69 -24.29 -4.02
CA GLY A 70 -22.54 -25.66 -4.52
C GLY A 70 -21.44 -25.86 -5.55
N LYS A 71 -20.72 -24.81 -5.94
CA LYS A 71 -19.59 -24.91 -6.88
C LYS A 71 -18.29 -24.37 -6.31
N TYR A 72 -18.33 -23.17 -5.73
CA TYR A 72 -17.19 -22.51 -5.10
C TYR A 72 -17.62 -21.96 -3.75
N PHE A 73 -16.68 -21.96 -2.81
CA PHE A 73 -16.80 -21.30 -1.53
C PHE A 73 -15.55 -20.45 -1.28
N ALA A 74 -15.72 -19.16 -1.10
CA ALA A 74 -14.66 -18.23 -0.78
C ALA A 74 -14.65 -17.92 0.73
N ASP A 75 -13.48 -18.01 1.35
CA ASP A 75 -13.24 -17.64 2.75
C ASP A 75 -12.25 -16.48 2.81
N ILE A 76 -12.60 -15.45 3.58
CA ILE A 76 -11.85 -14.20 3.65
C ILE A 76 -11.20 -14.03 5.02
N GLU A 77 -9.91 -13.77 5.03
CA GLU A 77 -9.13 -13.40 6.20
C GLU A 77 -8.76 -11.92 6.14
N PHE A 78 -9.16 -11.16 7.16
CA PHE A 78 -8.79 -9.77 7.34
C PHE A 78 -7.48 -9.67 8.09
N ILE A 79 -6.50 -8.99 7.48
CA ILE A 79 -5.17 -8.82 8.05
C ILE A 79 -4.88 -7.32 8.07
N PRO A 80 -4.96 -6.67 9.23
CA PRO A 80 -4.75 -5.24 9.32
C PRO A 80 -3.33 -4.86 8.87
N ARG A 81 -3.20 -3.68 8.25
CA ARG A 81 -1.92 -2.99 8.20
C ARG A 81 -1.56 -2.58 9.63
N ASN A 82 -0.30 -2.74 10.01
CA ASN A 82 0.18 -2.06 11.20
C ASN A 82 0.45 -0.58 10.86
N ASP A 83 0.62 0.25 11.89
CA ASP A 83 0.89 1.70 11.73
C ASP A 83 2.18 1.98 10.94
N SER A 84 3.05 0.98 10.79
CA SER A 84 4.27 1.02 9.98
C SER A 84 4.05 0.47 8.55
N GLY A 85 2.87 0.00 8.21
CA GLY A 85 2.55 -0.59 6.90
C GLY A 85 3.04 -2.02 6.69
N GLY A 86 3.73 -2.64 7.68
CA GLY A 86 4.44 -3.91 7.50
C GLY A 86 3.62 -5.19 7.77
N GLY A 87 2.58 -5.15 8.58
CA GLY A 87 1.91 -6.37 9.09
C GLY A 87 1.37 -7.28 7.98
N TYR A 88 0.62 -6.75 7.03
CA TYR A 88 0.12 -7.50 5.89
C TYR A 88 1.24 -7.96 4.96
N SER A 89 2.10 -7.04 4.56
CA SER A 89 3.22 -7.33 3.65
C SER A 89 4.20 -8.34 4.25
N ASP A 90 4.48 -8.26 5.55
CA ASP A 90 5.33 -9.24 6.25
C ASP A 90 4.70 -10.63 6.25
N LYS A 91 3.38 -10.74 6.43
CA LYS A 91 2.67 -12.02 6.34
C LYS A 91 2.74 -12.59 4.93
N VAL A 92 2.50 -11.78 3.90
CA VAL A 92 2.61 -12.21 2.50
C VAL A 92 4.03 -12.68 2.21
N ASN A 93 5.06 -11.88 2.52
CA ASN A 93 6.45 -12.21 2.26
C ASN A 93 6.91 -13.49 2.99
N SER A 94 6.52 -13.68 4.25
CA SER A 94 6.83 -14.91 4.99
C SER A 94 6.11 -16.13 4.40
N SER A 95 4.91 -15.94 3.87
CA SER A 95 4.10 -16.98 3.26
C SER A 95 4.60 -17.38 1.87
N VAL A 96 5.20 -16.46 1.11
CA VAL A 96 5.95 -16.76 -0.13
C VAL A 96 7.02 -17.82 0.15
N LEU A 97 7.81 -17.63 1.20
CA LEU A 97 8.89 -18.55 1.56
C LEU A 97 8.40 -19.90 2.05
N SER A 98 7.25 -19.97 2.69
CA SER A 98 6.67 -21.19 3.27
C SER A 98 5.69 -21.93 2.34
N GLY A 99 5.32 -21.34 1.19
CA GLY A 99 4.32 -21.87 0.28
C GLY A 99 2.89 -21.80 0.83
N GLY A 100 2.61 -20.87 1.74
CA GLY A 100 1.32 -20.70 2.42
C GLY A 100 0.50 -19.50 1.94
N LEU A 101 0.68 -19.06 0.70
CA LEU A 101 -0.13 -17.98 0.12
C LEU A 101 -1.59 -18.40 -0.08
N PRO A 102 -2.54 -17.47 -0.01
CA PRO A 102 -3.93 -17.70 -0.36
C PRO A 102 -4.11 -17.86 -1.86
N ASP A 103 -5.35 -18.18 -2.28
CA ASP A 103 -5.69 -18.26 -3.71
C ASP A 103 -5.86 -16.84 -4.31
N VAL A 104 -6.35 -15.89 -3.51
CA VAL A 104 -6.49 -14.47 -3.88
C VAL A 104 -5.94 -13.60 -2.75
N LEU A 105 -5.26 -12.53 -3.10
CA LEU A 105 -4.76 -11.56 -2.12
C LEU A 105 -4.90 -10.13 -2.67
N THR A 106 -5.12 -9.18 -1.78
CA THR A 106 -4.96 -7.76 -2.14
C THR A 106 -3.48 -7.39 -2.09
N LEU A 107 -3.06 -6.48 -2.96
CA LEU A 107 -1.71 -5.92 -2.93
C LEU A 107 -1.72 -4.49 -3.45
N ASP A 108 -0.73 -3.73 -3.06
CA ASP A 108 -0.55 -2.39 -3.59
C ASP A 108 0.05 -2.43 -5.00
N GLY A 109 -0.39 -1.52 -5.87
CA GLY A 109 0.03 -1.44 -7.27
C GLY A 109 1.55 -1.54 -7.48
N PRO A 110 2.40 -0.84 -6.71
CA PRO A 110 3.85 -0.93 -6.83
C PRO A 110 4.44 -2.34 -6.69
N ASN A 111 3.73 -3.26 -6.04
CA ASN A 111 4.19 -4.63 -5.82
C ASN A 111 3.86 -5.60 -6.96
N VAL A 112 2.96 -5.22 -7.88
CA VAL A 112 2.47 -6.09 -8.96
C VAL A 112 3.60 -6.63 -9.81
N ALA A 113 4.45 -5.75 -10.34
CA ALA A 113 5.56 -6.13 -11.21
C ALA A 113 6.54 -7.08 -10.52
N ALA A 114 6.92 -6.78 -9.28
CA ALA A 114 7.85 -7.62 -8.51
C ALA A 114 7.26 -9.00 -8.19
N TYR A 115 5.97 -9.07 -7.88
CA TYR A 115 5.30 -10.33 -7.56
C TYR A 115 5.04 -11.17 -8.82
N ALA A 116 4.74 -10.54 -9.94
CA ALA A 116 4.60 -11.19 -11.24
C ALA A 116 5.93 -11.79 -11.71
N GLU A 117 7.01 -11.00 -11.70
CA GLU A 117 8.36 -11.42 -12.11
C GLU A 117 8.87 -12.60 -11.27
N ASN A 118 8.59 -12.60 -9.98
CA ASN A 118 8.99 -13.69 -9.08
C ASN A 118 8.01 -14.87 -9.05
N GLY A 119 6.95 -14.86 -9.87
CA GLY A 119 5.97 -15.94 -9.95
C GLY A 119 5.13 -16.12 -8.68
N ILE A 120 5.01 -15.07 -7.86
CA ILE A 120 4.21 -15.05 -6.64
C ILE A 120 2.72 -14.95 -6.99
N ILE A 121 2.40 -14.14 -7.98
CA ILE A 121 1.08 -14.03 -8.58
C ILE A 121 1.10 -14.52 -10.03
N GLN A 122 -0.06 -14.91 -10.55
CA GLN A 122 -0.21 -15.47 -11.89
C GLN A 122 -1.06 -14.53 -12.75
N PRO A 123 -0.88 -14.55 -14.08
CA PRO A 123 -1.73 -13.80 -14.98
C PRO A 123 -3.21 -14.14 -14.77
N LEU A 124 -4.04 -13.13 -14.76
CA LEU A 124 -5.49 -13.26 -14.80
C LEU A 124 -5.94 -13.69 -16.20
N ALA A 125 -7.19 -14.13 -16.32
CA ALA A 125 -7.80 -14.32 -17.63
C ALA A 125 -7.95 -12.96 -18.34
N ASP A 126 -7.89 -12.98 -19.67
CA ASP A 126 -8.13 -11.78 -20.47
C ASP A 126 -9.54 -11.23 -20.20
N LEU A 127 -9.62 -9.94 -19.99
CA LEU A 127 -10.89 -9.23 -19.91
C LEU A 127 -11.42 -8.97 -21.33
N THR A 128 -12.73 -9.04 -21.48
CA THR A 128 -13.42 -8.54 -22.66
C THR A 128 -13.30 -7.02 -22.77
N GLU A 129 -13.58 -6.44 -23.92
CA GLU A 129 -13.56 -4.98 -24.11
C GLU A 129 -14.57 -4.29 -23.17
N ASP A 130 -15.76 -4.88 -22.98
CA ASP A 130 -16.77 -4.34 -22.06
C ASP A 130 -16.27 -4.34 -20.62
N GLU A 131 -15.67 -5.45 -20.15
CA GLU A 131 -15.09 -5.55 -18.81
C GLU A 131 -13.94 -4.57 -18.61
N ARG A 132 -13.05 -4.40 -19.60
CA ARG A 132 -11.98 -3.41 -19.52
C ARG A 132 -12.50 -1.98 -19.41
N GLY A 133 -13.61 -1.68 -20.07
CA GLY A 133 -14.27 -0.37 -20.04
C GLY A 133 -14.86 0.02 -18.68
N GLU A 134 -14.97 -0.92 -17.75
CA GLU A 134 -15.43 -0.67 -16.37
C GLU A 134 -14.31 -0.17 -15.43
N TYR A 135 -13.03 -0.25 -15.87
CA TYR A 135 -11.86 0.15 -15.09
C TYR A 135 -11.22 1.43 -15.63
N LEU A 136 -10.60 2.19 -14.75
CA LEU A 136 -9.72 3.29 -15.14
C LEU A 136 -8.47 2.72 -15.83
N GLU A 137 -7.95 3.44 -16.83
CA GLU A 137 -6.74 3.05 -17.56
C GLU A 137 -5.55 2.87 -16.59
N SER A 138 -5.36 3.79 -15.64
CA SER A 138 -4.34 3.74 -14.60
C SER A 138 -4.37 2.45 -13.77
N ILE A 139 -5.56 1.93 -13.47
CA ILE A 139 -5.76 0.67 -12.73
C ILE A 139 -5.29 -0.53 -13.57
N LEU A 140 -5.65 -0.53 -14.86
CA LEU A 140 -5.24 -1.60 -15.78
C LEU A 140 -3.73 -1.56 -16.04
N GLU A 141 -3.14 -0.37 -16.18
CA GLU A 141 -1.69 -0.18 -16.32
C GLU A 141 -0.95 -0.69 -15.08
N GLN A 142 -1.36 -0.29 -13.88
CA GLN A 142 -0.76 -0.76 -12.64
C GLN A 142 -0.87 -2.28 -12.45
N GLY A 143 -1.96 -2.89 -12.93
CA GLY A 143 -2.19 -4.32 -12.87
C GLY A 143 -1.44 -5.13 -13.92
N THR A 144 -0.80 -4.48 -14.89
CA THR A 144 -0.17 -5.12 -16.06
C THR A 144 1.36 -5.19 -15.89
N TYR A 145 1.92 -6.36 -16.16
CA TYR A 145 3.35 -6.61 -16.25
C TYR A 145 3.66 -7.50 -17.46
N ASP A 146 4.66 -7.13 -18.28
CA ASP A 146 5.06 -7.88 -19.49
C ASP A 146 3.85 -8.23 -20.40
N ASP A 147 3.04 -7.22 -20.70
CA ASP A 147 1.82 -7.28 -21.54
C ASP A 147 0.71 -8.22 -21.01
N LYS A 148 0.77 -8.64 -19.76
CA LYS A 148 -0.24 -9.48 -19.12
C LYS A 148 -0.82 -8.82 -17.89
N LEU A 149 -2.12 -8.97 -17.72
CA LEU A 149 -2.83 -8.50 -16.53
C LEU A 149 -2.64 -9.51 -15.38
N TYR A 150 -2.13 -9.06 -14.24
CA TYR A 150 -1.90 -9.86 -13.04
C TYR A 150 -2.79 -9.44 -11.87
N ALA A 151 -3.24 -8.20 -11.87
CA ALA A 151 -4.09 -7.67 -10.82
C ALA A 151 -5.15 -6.73 -11.39
N LEU A 152 -6.28 -6.61 -10.66
CA LEU A 152 -7.32 -5.62 -10.91
C LEU A 152 -7.45 -4.76 -9.66
N GLY A 153 -7.26 -3.45 -9.81
CA GLY A 153 -7.41 -2.53 -8.70
C GLY A 153 -8.87 -2.40 -8.29
N VAL A 154 -9.13 -2.62 -7.00
CA VAL A 154 -10.46 -2.43 -6.40
C VAL A 154 -10.65 -1.00 -5.91
N MET A 155 -9.56 -0.25 -5.80
CA MET A 155 -9.51 1.10 -5.25
C MET A 155 -8.31 1.84 -5.83
N GLU A 156 -8.48 3.12 -6.15
CA GLU A 156 -7.39 4.03 -6.47
C GLU A 156 -7.49 5.23 -5.53
N SER A 157 -6.35 5.75 -5.11
CA SER A 157 -6.29 6.88 -4.20
C SER A 157 -5.23 7.87 -4.63
N SER A 158 -5.34 9.09 -4.12
CA SER A 158 -4.35 10.14 -4.33
C SER A 158 -4.11 10.89 -3.03
N VAL A 159 -2.99 11.57 -2.95
CA VAL A 159 -2.72 12.55 -1.89
C VAL A 159 -3.15 13.94 -2.33
N GLY A 160 -3.50 14.78 -1.37
CA GLY A 160 -3.92 16.14 -1.59
C GLY A 160 -3.53 17.05 -0.43
N LEU A 161 -3.67 18.34 -0.67
CA LEU A 161 -3.44 19.36 0.34
C LEU A 161 -4.77 19.82 0.92
N TYR A 162 -5.11 19.33 2.12
CA TYR A 162 -6.22 19.85 2.90
C TYR A 162 -5.83 21.19 3.51
N TYR A 163 -6.78 22.09 3.67
CA TYR A 163 -6.53 23.38 4.29
C TYR A 163 -7.63 23.76 5.28
N ASN A 164 -7.25 24.49 6.33
CA ASN A 164 -8.18 25.07 7.28
C ASN A 164 -8.61 26.44 6.79
N LYS A 165 -9.87 26.55 6.35
CA LYS A 165 -10.41 27.75 5.73
C LYS A 165 -10.34 28.96 6.66
N ASP A 166 -10.69 28.78 7.93
CA ASP A 166 -10.73 29.90 8.90
C ASP A 166 -9.33 30.47 9.16
N ILE A 167 -8.31 29.59 9.23
CA ILE A 167 -6.91 30.01 9.41
C ILE A 167 -6.40 30.77 8.18
N LEU A 168 -6.73 30.32 6.97
CA LEU A 168 -6.32 31.00 5.75
C LEU A 168 -7.01 32.38 5.63
N GLU A 169 -8.29 32.47 5.95
CA GLU A 169 -9.04 33.71 5.97
C GLU A 169 -8.45 34.68 7.02
N GLU A 170 -8.16 34.24 8.24
CA GLU A 170 -7.50 35.01 9.30
C GLU A 170 -6.13 35.54 8.83
N ALA A 171 -5.38 34.73 8.11
CA ALA A 171 -4.08 35.14 7.57
C ALA A 171 -4.17 35.96 6.27
N GLY A 172 -5.38 36.15 5.70
CA GLY A 172 -5.56 36.84 4.41
C GLY A 172 -4.84 36.12 3.27
N ILE A 173 -5.00 34.78 3.19
CA ILE A 173 -4.46 33.95 2.15
C ILE A 173 -5.62 33.45 1.28
N GLU A 174 -5.55 33.77 -0.02
CA GLU A 174 -6.52 33.28 -0.99
C GLU A 174 -6.15 31.86 -1.44
N VAL A 175 -7.15 30.97 -1.45
CA VAL A 175 -6.99 29.61 -1.93
C VAL A 175 -6.86 29.64 -3.46
N PRO A 176 -5.90 28.92 -4.06
CA PRO A 176 -5.71 28.88 -5.50
C PRO A 176 -6.87 28.14 -6.19
N ASP A 177 -7.08 28.45 -7.45
CA ASP A 177 -7.96 27.67 -8.32
C ASP A 177 -7.15 26.67 -9.18
N ALA A 178 -7.85 25.85 -9.96
CA ALA A 178 -7.22 24.83 -10.80
C ALA A 178 -6.36 25.43 -11.94
N ASP A 179 -6.66 26.66 -12.38
CA ASP A 179 -5.96 27.31 -13.47
C ASP A 179 -4.71 28.06 -12.97
N HIS A 180 -4.68 28.41 -11.67
CA HIS A 180 -3.62 29.18 -11.04
C HIS A 180 -3.17 28.51 -9.73
N PRO A 181 -2.58 27.31 -9.78
CA PRO A 181 -2.07 26.64 -8.60
C PRO A 181 -0.87 27.39 -8.01
N TRP A 182 -0.70 27.30 -6.70
CA TRP A 182 0.51 27.84 -6.08
C TRP A 182 1.76 27.12 -6.58
N THR A 183 2.79 27.88 -6.89
CA THR A 183 4.13 27.34 -7.09
C THR A 183 4.74 26.91 -5.75
N THR A 184 5.78 26.09 -5.79
CA THR A 184 6.54 25.70 -4.58
C THR A 184 7.12 26.91 -3.84
N SER A 185 7.54 27.97 -4.56
CA SER A 185 8.03 29.22 -3.97
C SER A 185 6.93 29.99 -3.26
N GLU A 186 5.76 30.17 -3.89
CA GLU A 186 4.60 30.82 -3.29
C GLU A 186 4.12 30.07 -2.05
N PHE A 187 4.13 28.74 -2.09
CA PHE A 187 3.75 27.93 -0.94
C PHE A 187 4.73 28.10 0.23
N MET A 188 6.04 28.20 -0.03
CA MET A 188 7.02 28.53 1.02
C MET A 188 6.76 29.91 1.65
N ASP A 189 6.42 30.92 0.85
CA ASP A 189 6.07 32.25 1.35
C ASP A 189 4.79 32.21 2.20
N ILE A 190 3.82 31.41 1.81
CA ILE A 190 2.59 31.17 2.58
C ILE A 190 2.90 30.49 3.92
N LEU A 191 3.75 29.46 3.93
CA LEU A 191 4.16 28.78 5.17
C LEU A 191 4.89 29.76 6.10
N ALA A 192 5.76 30.61 5.55
CA ALA A 192 6.45 31.67 6.31
C ALA A 192 5.46 32.68 6.91
N LYS A 193 4.44 33.08 6.15
CA LYS A 193 3.39 34.01 6.61
C LYS A 193 2.54 33.40 7.72
N LEU A 194 2.25 32.11 7.65
CA LEU A 194 1.46 31.36 8.65
C LEU A 194 2.24 31.05 9.92
N LYS A 195 3.56 30.95 9.85
CA LYS A 195 4.41 30.51 10.97
C LYS A 195 4.14 31.26 12.28
N PRO A 196 4.11 32.62 12.33
CA PRO A 196 3.83 33.35 13.58
C PRO A 196 2.45 32.99 14.18
N LEU A 197 1.41 32.90 13.34
CA LEU A 197 0.05 32.60 13.77
C LEU A 197 -0.02 31.16 14.33
N MET A 198 0.67 30.22 13.71
CA MET A 198 0.70 28.83 14.19
C MET A 198 1.54 28.67 15.45
N ASP A 199 2.60 29.47 15.64
CA ASP A 199 3.37 29.50 16.89
C ASP A 199 2.51 29.93 18.09
N GLU A 200 1.64 30.90 17.91
CA GLU A 200 0.69 31.35 18.94
C GLU A 200 -0.31 30.20 19.31
N LYS A 201 -0.64 29.35 18.35
CA LYS A 201 -1.52 28.19 18.53
C LYS A 201 -0.78 26.94 19.03
N ASN A 202 0.53 27.01 19.29
CA ASN A 202 1.42 25.87 19.56
C ASN A 202 1.32 24.79 18.46
N GLY A 203 1.35 25.24 17.23
CA GLY A 203 1.17 24.40 16.03
C GLY A 203 2.23 24.65 14.96
N TYR A 204 1.92 24.20 13.77
CA TYR A 204 2.79 24.29 12.60
C TYR A 204 2.00 24.75 11.38
N PRO A 205 2.61 25.44 10.41
CA PRO A 205 1.94 25.80 9.14
C PRO A 205 1.36 24.61 8.40
N ILE A 206 2.08 23.48 8.37
CA ILE A 206 1.64 22.26 7.71
C ILE A 206 1.78 21.03 8.62
N ASP A 207 0.75 20.21 8.62
CA ASP A 207 0.77 18.84 9.13
C ASP A 207 1.14 17.90 7.98
N MET A 208 2.37 17.43 8.02
CA MET A 208 2.90 16.52 7.03
C MET A 208 3.87 15.59 7.73
N THR A 209 3.66 14.30 7.56
CA THR A 209 4.57 13.28 8.09
C THR A 209 5.48 12.77 6.98
N PHE A 210 6.68 12.33 7.35
CA PHE A 210 7.55 11.61 6.45
C PHE A 210 7.39 10.10 6.71
N PRO A 211 6.50 9.43 5.98
CA PRO A 211 6.35 8.00 6.14
C PRO A 211 7.62 7.28 5.73
N VAL A 212 7.84 6.09 6.29
CA VAL A 212 8.99 5.24 5.96
C VAL A 212 8.55 4.08 5.05
N GLY A 213 9.50 3.50 4.33
CA GLY A 213 9.25 2.38 3.43
C GLY A 213 8.51 2.81 2.15
N GLU A 214 7.63 1.95 1.68
CA GLU A 214 6.87 2.12 0.44
C GLU A 214 6.06 3.42 0.40
N ALA A 215 5.40 3.77 1.50
CA ALA A 215 4.60 4.97 1.61
C ALA A 215 5.38 6.27 1.33
N SER A 216 6.70 6.29 1.54
CA SER A 216 7.54 7.47 1.25
C SER A 216 7.39 7.94 -0.19
N ILE A 217 7.47 7.02 -1.14
CA ILE A 217 7.37 7.35 -2.57
C ILE A 217 5.97 7.85 -2.91
N TYR A 218 4.92 7.24 -2.35
CA TYR A 218 3.55 7.68 -2.57
C TYR A 218 3.33 9.15 -2.18
N TYR A 219 3.90 9.60 -1.06
CA TYR A 219 3.78 10.99 -0.60
C TYR A 219 4.72 11.96 -1.32
N TYR A 220 5.91 11.53 -1.75
CA TYR A 220 6.91 12.45 -2.34
C TYR A 220 6.84 12.54 -3.87
N ALA A 221 6.38 11.51 -4.55
CA ALA A 221 6.34 11.47 -6.00
C ALA A 221 5.61 12.67 -6.63
N PRO A 222 4.46 13.15 -6.11
CA PRO A 222 3.79 14.33 -6.66
C PRO A 222 4.69 15.58 -6.71
N PHE A 223 5.51 15.81 -5.70
CA PHE A 223 6.44 16.94 -5.68
C PHE A 223 7.60 16.74 -6.67
N ILE A 224 8.07 15.52 -6.82
CA ILE A 224 9.12 15.17 -7.77
C ILE A 224 8.63 15.43 -9.20
N TRP A 225 7.45 14.93 -9.55
CA TRP A 225 6.85 15.12 -10.87
C TRP A 225 6.49 16.59 -11.14
N ALA A 226 5.95 17.30 -10.16
CA ALA A 226 5.66 18.74 -10.28
C ALA A 226 6.92 19.57 -10.54
N ASN A 227 8.09 19.14 -10.05
CA ASN A 227 9.38 19.78 -10.32
C ASN A 227 10.03 19.32 -11.63
N GLY A 228 9.36 18.45 -12.40
CA GLY A 228 9.88 17.88 -13.66
C GLY A 228 10.93 16.81 -13.46
N GLY A 229 11.02 16.22 -12.25
CA GLY A 229 11.83 15.05 -11.96
C GLY A 229 11.10 13.74 -12.28
N ASN A 230 11.83 12.64 -12.14
CA ASN A 230 11.23 11.31 -12.21
C ASN A 230 11.98 10.36 -11.26
N LEU A 231 11.39 9.21 -10.96
CA LEU A 231 11.96 8.20 -10.06
C LEU A 231 12.74 7.13 -10.81
N VAL A 232 12.23 6.77 -11.99
CA VAL A 232 12.82 5.74 -12.86
C VAL A 232 12.70 6.17 -14.33
N SER A 233 13.41 5.49 -15.23
CA SER A 233 13.23 5.61 -16.68
C SER A 233 11.83 5.19 -17.12
N GLU A 234 11.42 5.58 -18.34
CA GLU A 234 10.09 5.23 -18.90
C GLU A 234 9.89 3.70 -19.01
N ASP A 235 10.95 2.95 -19.24
CA ASP A 235 10.91 1.48 -19.28
C ASP A 235 10.95 0.81 -17.90
N GLY A 236 11.04 1.59 -16.80
CA GLY A 236 11.08 1.11 -15.43
C GLY A 236 12.39 0.42 -15.01
N LEU A 237 13.42 0.39 -15.86
CA LEU A 237 14.60 -0.44 -15.65
C LEU A 237 15.80 0.30 -15.06
N THR A 238 15.79 1.64 -15.07
CA THR A 238 16.93 2.45 -14.65
C THR A 238 16.52 3.52 -13.64
N VAL A 239 17.19 3.55 -12.49
CA VAL A 239 16.99 4.57 -11.45
C VAL A 239 18.13 5.61 -11.45
N ASP A 240 19.32 5.25 -11.91
CA ASP A 240 20.47 6.15 -11.97
C ASP A 240 20.24 7.25 -13.01
N GLY A 241 20.50 8.51 -12.62
CA GLY A 241 20.18 9.68 -13.43
C GLY A 241 18.72 10.16 -13.35
N TYR A 242 17.83 9.34 -12.81
CA TYR A 242 16.43 9.69 -12.53
C TYR A 242 16.23 9.99 -11.05
N PHE A 243 16.32 8.98 -10.19
CA PHE A 243 16.12 9.13 -8.76
C PHE A 243 17.11 10.12 -8.12
N ASN A 244 18.36 10.12 -8.56
CA ASN A 244 19.43 11.02 -8.12
C ASN A 244 19.62 12.26 -9.01
N SER A 245 18.61 12.63 -9.80
CA SER A 245 18.66 13.82 -10.67
C SER A 245 18.73 15.12 -9.87
N GLU A 246 19.26 16.19 -10.50
CA GLU A 246 19.28 17.54 -9.90
C GLU A 246 17.86 17.98 -9.50
N LYS A 247 16.85 17.64 -10.29
CA LYS A 247 15.44 17.96 -10.02
C LYS A 247 14.92 17.32 -8.72
N ASN A 248 15.29 16.08 -8.49
CA ASN A 248 14.91 15.40 -7.26
C ASN A 248 15.69 15.93 -6.05
N VAL A 249 16.95 16.29 -6.23
CA VAL A 249 17.74 16.98 -5.18
C VAL A 249 17.13 18.34 -4.82
N GLU A 250 16.61 19.11 -5.80
CA GLU A 250 15.89 20.35 -5.54
C GLU A 250 14.65 20.09 -4.65
N VAL A 251 13.87 19.05 -4.90
CA VAL A 251 12.71 18.66 -4.07
C VAL A 251 13.12 18.25 -2.66
N MET A 252 14.20 17.48 -2.51
CA MET A 252 14.71 17.13 -1.18
C MET A 252 15.19 18.35 -0.41
N ASN A 253 15.83 19.33 -1.08
CA ASN A 253 16.22 20.59 -0.47
C ASN A 253 15.00 21.44 -0.08
N TYR A 254 13.91 21.38 -0.86
CA TYR A 254 12.65 22.02 -0.53
C TYR A 254 12.05 21.47 0.78
N PHE A 255 11.99 20.14 0.92
CA PHE A 255 11.55 19.53 2.18
C PHE A 255 12.48 19.83 3.35
N HIS A 256 13.78 19.82 3.11
CA HIS A 256 14.76 20.21 4.14
C HIS A 256 14.47 21.64 4.66
N GLN A 257 14.16 22.60 3.77
CA GLN A 257 13.82 23.97 4.17
C GLN A 257 12.51 24.01 4.99
N ILE A 258 11.50 23.20 4.65
CA ILE A 258 10.25 23.12 5.43
C ILE A 258 10.55 22.69 6.88
N VAL A 259 11.42 21.68 7.05
CA VAL A 259 11.83 21.21 8.39
C VAL A 259 12.70 22.24 9.10
N GLU A 260 13.74 22.78 8.45
CA GLU A 260 14.70 23.72 9.03
C GLU A 260 14.01 25.01 9.51
N ASN A 261 13.04 25.51 8.75
CA ASN A 261 12.22 26.68 9.12
C ASN A 261 11.11 26.35 10.12
N LYS A 262 11.00 25.10 10.57
CA LYS A 262 9.96 24.64 11.50
C LYS A 262 8.54 24.89 10.98
N TYR A 263 8.32 24.74 9.69
CA TYR A 263 6.99 24.82 9.11
C TYR A 263 6.19 23.52 9.33
N MET A 264 6.86 22.42 9.61
CA MET A 264 6.27 21.17 10.05
C MET A 264 6.97 20.62 11.30
N SER A 265 6.34 19.67 11.97
CA SER A 265 6.96 18.93 13.07
C SER A 265 7.90 17.84 12.54
N GLU A 266 9.02 17.61 13.21
CA GLU A 266 9.95 16.51 12.91
C GLU A 266 9.38 15.14 13.34
N ALA A 267 8.38 15.12 14.19
CA ALA A 267 7.70 13.92 14.64
C ALA A 267 6.18 14.08 14.50
N PRO A 268 5.45 13.00 14.23
CA PRO A 268 3.99 13.06 14.16
C PRO A 268 3.38 13.64 15.43
N ILE A 269 2.42 14.53 15.28
CA ILE A 269 1.62 15.09 16.38
C ILE A 269 0.17 14.71 16.13
N GLU A 270 -0.40 13.95 17.05
CA GLU A 270 -1.77 13.48 16.96
C GLU A 270 -2.76 14.65 16.88
N ASN A 271 -3.69 14.57 15.92
CA ASN A 271 -4.75 15.53 15.66
C ASN A 271 -4.23 16.98 15.52
N LEU A 272 -3.08 17.20 14.88
CA LEU A 272 -2.50 18.52 14.72
C LEU A 272 -3.40 19.42 13.85
N PHE A 273 -3.81 18.93 12.69
CA PHE A 273 -4.69 19.65 11.77
C PHE A 273 -6.13 19.73 12.31
N GLU A 274 -6.68 18.62 12.79
CA GLU A 274 -8.05 18.48 13.27
C GLU A 274 -8.33 19.38 14.49
N SER A 275 -7.30 19.65 15.29
CA SER A 275 -7.40 20.57 16.44
C SER A 275 -7.20 22.04 16.08
N GLY A 276 -7.08 22.39 14.79
CA GLY A 276 -6.86 23.75 14.33
C GLY A 276 -5.45 24.30 14.63
N ARG A 277 -4.48 23.43 14.86
CA ARG A 277 -3.08 23.78 15.11
C ARG A 277 -2.18 23.61 13.88
N ALA A 278 -2.76 23.26 12.74
CA ALA A 278 -2.11 23.38 11.43
C ALA A 278 -3.05 24.05 10.43
N ALA A 279 -2.48 24.83 9.52
CA ALA A 279 -3.23 25.47 8.46
C ALA A 279 -3.45 24.53 7.27
N PHE A 280 -2.50 23.65 7.04
CA PHE A 280 -2.54 22.64 5.98
C PHE A 280 -2.29 21.25 6.52
N LYS A 281 -2.87 20.23 5.83
CA LYS A 281 -2.50 18.80 5.99
C LYS A 281 -2.28 18.20 4.62
N PHE A 282 -1.14 17.53 4.42
CA PHE A 282 -0.86 16.81 3.19
C PHE A 282 -1.06 15.32 3.45
N ASP A 283 -2.15 14.77 2.94
CA ASP A 283 -2.54 13.38 3.20
C ASP A 283 -3.47 12.83 2.13
N GLY A 284 -3.86 11.57 2.24
CA GLY A 284 -4.71 10.87 1.30
C GLY A 284 -6.22 11.04 1.54
N ALA A 285 -7.01 10.49 0.64
CA ALA A 285 -8.47 10.58 0.65
C ALA A 285 -9.12 9.89 1.88
N TRP A 286 -8.43 8.99 2.56
CA TRP A 286 -8.88 8.35 3.81
C TRP A 286 -9.12 9.33 4.96
N GLU A 287 -8.47 10.50 4.94
CA GLU A 287 -8.62 11.53 5.95
C GLU A 287 -9.97 12.28 5.89
N VAL A 288 -10.72 12.13 4.82
CA VAL A 288 -12.02 12.82 4.66
C VAL A 288 -12.96 12.56 5.85
N ASN A 289 -13.03 11.32 6.32
CA ASN A 289 -13.89 10.94 7.45
C ASN A 289 -13.37 11.44 8.82
N THR A 290 -12.09 11.79 8.91
CA THR A 290 -11.46 12.30 10.13
C THR A 290 -11.58 13.82 10.22
N ILE A 291 -11.56 14.50 9.07
CA ILE A 291 -11.56 15.97 8.96
C ILE A 291 -12.99 16.53 8.96
N TYR A 292 -13.97 15.80 8.47
CA TYR A 292 -15.40 16.16 8.42
C TYR A 292 -16.19 15.32 9.42
#